data_fb6af0d9eade9e436ef59b036094e77c
#
_entry.id   fb6af0d9eade9e436ef59b036094e77c
#
_cell.length_a   1.000
_cell.length_b   1.000
_cell.length_c   1.000
_cell.angle_alpha   90.00
_cell.angle_beta   90.00
_cell.angle_gamma   90.00
#
_symmetry.space_group_name_H-M   'P 1'
#
loop_
_entity.id
_entity.type
_entity.pdbx_description
1 polymer ?
#
loop_
_entity_poly.entity_id
_entity_poly.type
_entity_poly.pdbx_seq_one_letter_code
_entity_poly.pdbx_strand_id
1 'polypeptide(L)'
;MKLNSVKKVYLLGGGGTLLGFAKELRTRQYEVVVFTSPRHSREIMPGGVTLARELDSQGIPWHMPEDVNTNAVFLDGITPRTMGLGFGEVWTFNREIIDLFDGKLFDFMGIPLPKYRGGAHYTWQILRKSRLGACNIQVINEFMVQGEFDSGEIVFAREFSYPDTARIPRDYFDAAHKEEVAFLREFMDRAENGQDFTLSPVPEQYSMYFPRLNTVRQGWINWSWSTLDLELFINAFDDPYAGASTELDGQVVRLKRVRTETLDGPFHPFMTGLVYRVNSTGVYAASLQGSLVVGCVLDEHGADITATICTGQRFFTPMERLEAAMTFHAQYDAKGAKT
;
A
#
# COMPACT_ATOMS: atom_id res chain seq x y z
N MET A 1 -17.07 0.38 24.43
CA MET A 1 -17.03 1.78 23.90
C MET A 1 -18.23 2.04 23.01
N LYS A 2 -18.96 3.14 23.19
CA LYS A 2 -20.10 3.53 22.33
C LYS A 2 -19.78 4.78 21.53
N LEU A 3 -20.17 4.81 20.25
CA LEU A 3 -19.87 5.90 19.31
C LEU A 3 -21.12 6.62 18.77
N ASN A 4 -22.31 6.28 19.25
CA ASN A 4 -23.58 6.86 18.78
C ASN A 4 -23.76 8.36 19.05
N SER A 5 -22.94 8.93 19.93
CA SER A 5 -22.91 10.38 20.18
C SER A 5 -22.10 11.17 19.17
N VAL A 6 -21.28 10.52 18.34
CA VAL A 6 -20.44 11.17 17.31
C VAL A 6 -21.32 11.89 16.28
N LYS A 7 -20.94 13.11 15.93
CA LYS A 7 -21.58 13.93 14.89
C LYS A 7 -20.58 14.61 13.96
N LYS A 8 -19.31 14.66 14.40
CA LYS A 8 -18.21 15.25 13.65
C LYS A 8 -17.09 14.22 13.48
N VAL A 9 -16.55 14.12 12.29
CA VAL A 9 -15.46 13.19 11.97
C VAL A 9 -14.30 13.95 11.36
N TYR A 10 -13.14 13.83 11.96
CA TYR A 10 -11.87 14.22 11.40
C TYR A 10 -11.26 13.03 10.66
N LEU A 11 -11.00 13.18 9.38
CA LEU A 11 -10.28 12.21 8.56
C LEU A 11 -8.85 12.69 8.36
N LEU A 12 -7.87 11.86 8.71
CA LEU A 12 -6.47 12.25 8.81
C LEU A 12 -5.64 11.46 7.80
N GLY A 13 -4.98 12.12 6.85
CA GLY A 13 -4.14 11.42 5.86
C GLY A 13 -4.59 11.57 4.42
N GLY A 14 -4.74 10.47 3.66
CA GLY A 14 -5.05 10.51 2.24
C GLY A 14 -5.60 9.22 1.66
N GLY A 15 -5.57 9.13 0.34
CA GLY A 15 -5.99 7.95 -0.41
C GLY A 15 -7.46 7.91 -0.84
N GLY A 16 -7.74 6.98 -1.75
CA GLY A 16 -9.09 6.80 -2.30
C GLY A 16 -10.12 6.34 -1.26
N THR A 17 -9.71 5.54 -0.29
CA THR A 17 -10.58 5.04 0.78
C THR A 17 -11.01 6.17 1.71
N LEU A 18 -10.09 7.06 2.10
CA LEU A 18 -10.44 8.29 2.85
C LEU A 18 -11.48 9.13 2.10
N LEU A 19 -11.23 9.40 0.81
CA LEU A 19 -12.14 10.20 -0.01
C LEU A 19 -13.53 9.55 -0.13
N GLY A 20 -13.57 8.25 -0.40
CA GLY A 20 -14.82 7.48 -0.47
C GLY A 20 -15.59 7.52 0.85
N PHE A 21 -14.89 7.36 1.96
CA PHE A 21 -15.49 7.40 3.29
C PHE A 21 -15.96 8.81 3.67
N ALA A 22 -15.23 9.86 3.30
CA ALA A 22 -15.66 11.24 3.51
C ALA A 22 -17.00 11.54 2.81
N LYS A 23 -17.17 11.07 1.56
CA LYS A 23 -18.41 11.18 0.80
C LYS A 23 -19.56 10.42 1.48
N GLU A 24 -19.33 9.19 1.92
CA GLU A 24 -20.30 8.36 2.66
C GLU A 24 -20.77 9.06 3.94
N LEU A 25 -19.85 9.55 4.77
CA LEU A 25 -20.15 10.23 6.02
C LEU A 25 -21.01 11.49 5.80
N ARG A 26 -20.74 12.26 4.75
CA ARG A 26 -21.58 13.41 4.41
C ARG A 26 -23.00 13.02 3.99
N THR A 27 -23.14 11.92 3.25
CA THR A 27 -24.46 11.38 2.92
C THR A 27 -25.24 11.00 4.18
N ARG A 28 -24.53 10.56 5.22
CA ARG A 28 -25.07 10.25 6.56
C ARG A 28 -25.23 11.48 7.46
N GLN A 29 -25.01 12.70 6.92
CA GLN A 29 -25.17 13.98 7.63
C GLN A 29 -24.17 14.19 8.79
N TYR A 30 -22.99 13.59 8.74
CA TYR A 30 -21.87 13.94 9.61
C TYR A 30 -21.21 15.26 9.17
N GLU A 31 -20.73 16.03 10.13
CA GLU A 31 -19.76 17.09 9.86
C GLU A 31 -18.41 16.44 9.60
N VAL A 32 -17.86 16.60 8.39
CA VAL A 32 -16.59 15.97 7.98
C VAL A 32 -15.58 17.06 7.70
N VAL A 33 -14.38 16.91 8.27
CA VAL A 33 -13.22 17.75 7.99
C VAL A 33 -12.02 16.85 7.72
N VAL A 34 -11.32 17.09 6.61
CA VAL A 34 -10.11 16.32 6.25
C VAL A 34 -8.87 17.13 6.62
N PHE A 35 -7.94 16.48 7.33
CA PHE A 35 -6.60 17.00 7.55
C PHE A 35 -5.61 16.13 6.76
N THR A 36 -4.89 16.74 5.84
CA THR A 36 -4.03 16.03 4.89
C THR A 36 -2.62 16.64 4.86
N SER A 37 -1.68 15.96 4.23
CA SER A 37 -0.30 16.42 4.07
C SER A 37 -0.01 16.85 2.63
N PRO A 38 1.09 17.58 2.38
CA PRO A 38 1.51 17.95 1.01
C PRO A 38 1.70 16.75 0.09
N ARG A 39 2.08 15.58 0.63
CA ARG A 39 2.19 14.34 -0.14
C ARG A 39 0.82 13.83 -0.54
N HIS A 40 -0.07 13.64 0.43
CA HIS A 40 -1.39 13.07 0.23
C HIS A 40 -2.30 13.97 -0.62
N SER A 41 -2.23 15.29 -0.43
CA SER A 41 -3.04 16.25 -1.21
C SER A 41 -2.81 16.14 -2.73
N ARG A 42 -1.63 15.64 -3.14
CA ARG A 42 -1.21 15.46 -4.53
C ARG A 42 -1.43 14.04 -5.07
N GLU A 43 -1.88 13.11 -4.25
CA GLU A 43 -2.19 11.75 -4.70
C GLU A 43 -3.28 11.79 -5.78
N ILE A 44 -3.06 11.01 -6.85
CA ILE A 44 -4.01 10.93 -7.95
C ILE A 44 -5.13 9.96 -7.59
N MET A 45 -6.35 10.47 -7.57
CA MET A 45 -7.55 9.70 -7.31
C MET A 45 -8.05 9.00 -8.58
N PRO A 46 -8.92 8.00 -8.45
CA PRO A 46 -9.63 7.45 -9.60
C PRO A 46 -10.30 8.59 -10.40
N GLY A 47 -9.99 8.69 -11.70
CA GLY A 47 -10.44 9.83 -12.53
C GLY A 47 -9.34 10.83 -12.89
N GLY A 48 -8.10 10.64 -12.38
CA GLY A 48 -6.91 11.38 -12.83
C GLY A 48 -6.73 12.77 -12.21
N VAL A 49 -7.48 13.11 -11.16
CA VAL A 49 -7.36 14.38 -10.44
C VAL A 49 -6.74 14.16 -9.04
N THR A 50 -6.16 15.20 -8.47
CA THR A 50 -5.56 15.12 -7.14
C THR A 50 -6.61 15.05 -6.03
N LEU A 51 -6.24 14.46 -4.87
CA LEU A 51 -7.11 14.42 -3.69
C LEU A 51 -7.62 15.81 -3.31
N ALA A 52 -6.75 16.84 -3.29
CA ALA A 52 -7.14 18.20 -2.98
C ALA A 52 -8.25 18.73 -3.90
N ARG A 53 -8.11 18.53 -5.22
CA ARG A 53 -9.12 18.93 -6.20
C ARG A 53 -10.44 18.16 -6.04
N GLU A 54 -10.36 16.88 -5.70
CA GLU A 54 -11.58 16.11 -5.42
C GLU A 54 -12.30 16.63 -4.17
N LEU A 55 -11.58 16.91 -3.09
CA LEU A 55 -12.16 17.49 -1.87
C LEU A 55 -12.84 18.82 -2.17
N ASP A 56 -12.18 19.72 -2.91
CA ASP A 56 -12.76 21.00 -3.36
C ASP A 56 -14.02 20.79 -4.20
N SER A 57 -13.98 19.90 -5.18
CA SER A 57 -15.12 19.63 -6.06
C SER A 57 -16.35 19.09 -5.34
N GLN A 58 -16.11 18.35 -4.26
CA GLN A 58 -17.18 17.78 -3.40
C GLN A 58 -17.60 18.74 -2.27
N GLY A 59 -16.97 19.92 -2.15
CA GLY A 59 -17.21 20.85 -1.07
C GLY A 59 -16.93 20.23 0.31
N ILE A 60 -15.95 19.35 0.42
CA ILE A 60 -15.52 18.76 1.70
C ILE A 60 -14.47 19.70 2.30
N PRO A 61 -14.69 20.26 3.49
CA PRO A 61 -13.69 21.07 4.17
C PRO A 61 -12.39 20.28 4.41
N TRP A 62 -11.25 20.89 4.06
CA TRP A 62 -9.97 20.27 4.29
C TRP A 62 -8.89 21.29 4.64
N HIS A 63 -7.89 20.84 5.40
CA HIS A 63 -6.73 21.62 5.85
C HIS A 63 -5.44 20.84 5.66
N MET A 64 -4.34 21.56 5.50
CA MET A 64 -3.00 21.00 5.35
C MET A 64 -2.04 21.61 6.38
N PRO A 65 -2.21 21.29 7.67
CA PRO A 65 -1.33 21.78 8.72
C PRO A 65 0.07 21.18 8.59
N GLU A 66 1.08 21.95 8.97
CA GLU A 66 2.43 21.43 9.11
C GLU A 66 2.51 20.44 10.28
N ASP A 67 1.88 20.80 11.40
CA ASP A 67 1.73 19.97 12.60
C ASP A 67 0.33 20.13 13.20
N VAL A 68 -0.39 19.02 13.35
CA VAL A 68 -1.72 19.01 13.97
C VAL A 68 -1.68 19.33 15.46
N ASN A 69 -0.54 19.04 16.14
CA ASN A 69 -0.40 19.25 17.57
C ASN A 69 -0.41 20.74 17.98
N THR A 70 -0.16 21.65 17.03
CA THR A 70 -0.11 23.09 17.25
C THR A 70 -1.13 23.87 16.42
N ASN A 71 -1.91 23.15 15.59
CA ASN A 71 -2.85 23.79 14.67
C ASN A 71 -4.16 24.17 15.35
N ALA A 72 -4.45 25.47 15.48
CA ALA A 72 -5.64 25.97 16.16
C ALA A 72 -6.95 25.45 15.53
N VAL A 73 -7.03 25.36 14.19
CA VAL A 73 -8.25 24.86 13.51
C VAL A 73 -8.52 23.40 13.87
N PHE A 74 -7.46 22.62 14.01
CA PHE A 74 -7.56 21.21 14.45
C PHE A 74 -8.02 21.14 15.90
N LEU A 75 -7.33 21.84 16.80
CA LEU A 75 -7.56 21.78 18.25
C LEU A 75 -8.91 22.35 18.66
N ASP A 76 -9.25 23.55 18.19
CA ASP A 76 -10.49 24.26 18.56
C ASP A 76 -11.75 23.56 18.03
N GLY A 77 -11.59 22.78 16.98
CA GLY A 77 -12.70 22.04 16.37
C GLY A 77 -13.00 20.70 17.02
N ILE A 78 -12.19 20.21 17.96
CA ILE A 78 -12.44 18.95 18.69
C ILE A 78 -13.48 19.21 19.77
N THR A 79 -14.50 18.39 19.80
CA THR A 79 -15.60 18.43 20.77
C THR A 79 -15.85 17.03 21.33
N PRO A 80 -16.60 16.85 22.41
CA PRO A 80 -16.96 15.52 22.92
C PRO A 80 -17.70 14.64 21.90
N ARG A 81 -18.19 15.23 20.80
CA ARG A 81 -18.88 14.54 19.70
C ARG A 81 -18.00 14.34 18.46
N THR A 82 -16.71 14.61 18.57
CA THR A 82 -15.73 14.45 17.48
C THR A 82 -15.04 13.10 17.58
N MET A 83 -14.91 12.42 16.44
CA MET A 83 -14.11 11.22 16.25
C MET A 83 -13.00 11.55 15.25
N GLY A 84 -11.77 11.09 15.49
CA GLY A 84 -10.67 11.13 14.55
C GLY A 84 -10.42 9.74 13.97
N LEU A 85 -10.15 9.65 12.66
CA LEU A 85 -9.80 8.41 11.99
C LEU A 85 -8.65 8.65 11.00
N GLY A 86 -7.51 8.00 11.24
CA GLY A 86 -6.32 8.02 10.42
C GLY A 86 -6.45 7.13 9.19
N PHE A 87 -5.84 7.56 8.08
CA PHE A 87 -5.67 6.84 6.82
C PHE A 87 -4.24 7.03 6.34
N GLY A 88 -3.29 6.45 7.07
CA GLY A 88 -1.86 6.61 6.81
C GLY A 88 -1.38 8.05 7.03
N GLU A 89 -1.85 8.70 8.07
CA GLU A 89 -1.46 10.04 8.46
C GLU A 89 0.06 10.15 8.70
N VAL A 90 0.55 11.37 8.61
CA VAL A 90 2.00 11.65 8.70
C VAL A 90 2.42 12.23 10.04
N TRP A 91 1.46 12.47 10.92
CA TRP A 91 1.70 13.06 12.23
C TRP A 91 1.69 12.01 13.32
N THR A 92 2.49 12.22 14.33
CA THR A 92 2.33 11.60 15.65
C THR A 92 1.51 12.55 16.51
N PHE A 93 0.63 12.00 17.34
CA PHE A 93 -0.21 12.80 18.23
C PHE A 93 0.41 12.86 19.62
N ASN A 94 0.45 14.07 20.20
CA ASN A 94 0.85 14.23 21.59
C ASN A 94 -0.29 13.78 22.53
N ARG A 95 0.03 13.64 23.81
CA ARG A 95 -0.92 13.17 24.83
C ARG A 95 -2.13 14.09 24.95
N GLU A 96 -1.94 15.40 24.82
CA GLU A 96 -3.03 16.39 24.93
C GLU A 96 -4.11 16.17 23.86
N ILE A 97 -3.69 15.90 22.60
CA ILE A 97 -4.63 15.57 21.54
C ILE A 97 -5.35 14.25 21.79
N ILE A 98 -4.62 13.22 22.19
CA ILE A 98 -5.19 11.90 22.48
C ILE A 98 -6.28 12.04 23.55
N ASP A 99 -5.99 12.80 24.62
CA ASP A 99 -6.93 13.06 25.72
C ASP A 99 -8.16 13.87 25.27
N LEU A 100 -7.99 14.86 24.36
CA LEU A 100 -9.09 15.66 23.81
C LEU A 100 -10.12 14.81 23.04
N PHE A 101 -9.69 13.77 22.37
CA PHE A 101 -10.61 12.85 21.65
C PHE A 101 -11.32 11.86 22.59
N ASP A 102 -10.92 11.76 23.84
CA ASP A 102 -11.57 10.93 24.87
C ASP A 102 -11.78 9.48 24.36
N GLY A 103 -10.70 8.86 23.87
CA GLY A 103 -10.67 7.49 23.33
C GLY A 103 -11.30 7.33 21.94
N LYS A 104 -11.68 8.41 21.26
CA LYS A 104 -12.30 8.40 19.92
C LYS A 104 -11.32 8.83 18.81
N LEU A 105 -10.02 8.69 19.03
CA LEU A 105 -8.98 8.84 18.02
C LEU A 105 -8.52 7.45 17.58
N PHE A 106 -8.69 7.16 16.31
CA PHE A 106 -8.46 5.83 15.72
C PHE A 106 -7.55 5.90 14.51
N ASP A 107 -6.90 4.79 14.20
CA ASP A 107 -6.23 4.54 12.94
C ASP A 107 -6.93 3.40 12.19
N PHE A 108 -7.12 3.59 10.89
CA PHE A 108 -7.60 2.57 9.97
C PHE A 108 -6.43 1.89 9.28
N MET A 109 -6.31 0.59 9.49
CA MET A 109 -5.25 -0.24 8.94
C MET A 109 -5.81 -1.30 8.02
N GLY A 110 -5.46 -1.22 6.71
CA GLY A 110 -5.82 -2.21 5.68
C GLY A 110 -4.89 -3.42 5.65
N ILE A 111 -4.44 -3.91 6.81
CA ILE A 111 -3.48 -5.01 6.93
C ILE A 111 -3.92 -6.02 8.00
N PRO A 112 -3.54 -7.31 7.90
CA PRO A 112 -3.82 -8.30 8.95
C PRO A 112 -2.86 -8.14 10.14
N LEU A 113 -3.16 -7.18 11.04
CA LEU A 113 -2.40 -6.95 12.26
C LEU A 113 -2.35 -8.23 13.14
N PRO A 114 -1.21 -8.47 13.80
CA PRO A 114 0.05 -7.72 13.78
C PRO A 114 1.06 -8.23 12.72
N LYS A 115 0.62 -9.02 11.74
CA LYS A 115 1.51 -9.78 10.83
C LYS A 115 2.19 -8.96 9.73
N TYR A 116 1.73 -7.76 9.43
CA TYR A 116 2.24 -6.98 8.31
C TYR A 116 2.48 -5.52 8.68
N ARG A 117 2.98 -5.27 9.89
CA ARG A 117 3.40 -3.93 10.29
C ARG A 117 4.48 -3.38 9.38
N GLY A 118 4.54 -2.07 9.24
CA GLY A 118 5.52 -1.36 8.43
C GLY A 118 4.95 -0.84 7.13
N GLY A 119 5.51 -1.24 5.97
CA GLY A 119 5.06 -0.72 4.68
C GLY A 119 5.17 -1.71 3.54
N ALA A 120 4.76 -1.28 2.33
CA ALA A 120 4.79 -2.08 1.10
C ALA A 120 4.08 -3.45 1.23
N HIS A 121 3.03 -3.54 2.06
CA HIS A 121 2.43 -4.81 2.45
C HIS A 121 1.91 -5.62 1.26
N TYR A 122 1.36 -5.03 0.20
CA TYR A 122 0.93 -5.82 -0.98
C TYR A 122 2.10 -6.48 -1.69
N THR A 123 3.22 -5.78 -1.85
CA THR A 123 4.46 -6.37 -2.39
C THR A 123 4.91 -7.55 -1.53
N TRP A 124 4.97 -7.36 -0.20
CA TRP A 124 5.37 -8.43 0.72
C TRP A 124 4.37 -9.59 0.75
N GLN A 125 3.07 -9.33 0.64
CA GLN A 125 2.06 -10.37 0.56
C GLN A 125 2.21 -11.22 -0.70
N ILE A 126 2.44 -10.60 -1.86
CA ILE A 126 2.71 -11.31 -3.13
C ILE A 126 3.96 -12.17 -3.00
N LEU A 127 5.07 -11.61 -2.52
CA LEU A 127 6.33 -12.35 -2.31
C LEU A 127 6.16 -13.54 -1.35
N ARG A 128 5.29 -13.42 -0.35
CA ARG A 128 4.97 -14.49 0.61
C ARG A 128 3.84 -15.42 0.15
N LYS A 129 3.27 -15.22 -1.01
CA LYS A 129 2.10 -15.96 -1.50
C LYS A 129 0.90 -15.87 -0.53
N SER A 130 0.81 -14.77 0.23
CA SER A 130 -0.27 -14.56 1.19
C SER A 130 -1.47 -13.94 0.52
N ARG A 131 -2.63 -14.52 0.76
CA ARG A 131 -3.91 -13.99 0.29
C ARG A 131 -4.79 -13.48 1.43
N LEU A 132 -4.24 -13.42 2.63
CA LEU A 132 -4.93 -12.88 3.79
C LEU A 132 -4.94 -11.36 3.74
N GLY A 133 -6.12 -10.77 3.60
CA GLY A 133 -6.37 -9.36 3.81
C GLY A 133 -7.10 -9.12 5.12
N ALA A 134 -7.02 -7.91 5.63
CA ALA A 134 -7.82 -7.48 6.77
C ALA A 134 -8.03 -5.97 6.77
N CYS A 135 -9.11 -5.56 7.44
CA CYS A 135 -9.36 -4.18 7.83
C CYS A 135 -9.44 -4.11 9.35
N ASN A 136 -8.81 -3.12 9.95
CA ASN A 136 -8.84 -2.91 11.39
C ASN A 136 -9.07 -1.43 11.69
N ILE A 137 -9.82 -1.15 12.76
CA ILE A 137 -9.86 0.16 13.42
C ILE A 137 -9.23 -0.04 14.78
N GLN A 138 -8.18 0.71 15.05
CA GLN A 138 -7.32 0.62 16.22
C GLN A 138 -7.36 1.95 16.99
N VAL A 139 -7.36 1.89 18.31
CA VAL A 139 -7.24 3.10 19.14
C VAL A 139 -5.82 3.66 19.02
N ILE A 140 -5.71 4.94 18.75
CA ILE A 140 -4.44 5.66 18.91
C ILE A 140 -4.31 6.01 20.40
N ASN A 141 -3.28 5.48 21.03
CA ASN A 141 -3.03 5.62 22.47
C ASN A 141 -1.68 6.27 22.77
N GLU A 142 -1.40 6.46 24.04
CA GLU A 142 -0.17 7.10 24.54
C GLU A 142 1.13 6.36 24.19
N PHE A 143 1.09 5.07 23.84
CA PHE A 143 2.29 4.32 23.42
C PHE A 143 2.83 4.82 22.07
N MET A 144 1.98 5.40 21.21
CA MET A 144 2.44 6.08 20.00
C MET A 144 3.44 7.21 20.32
N VAL A 145 3.24 7.94 21.42
CA VAL A 145 4.17 9.00 21.89
C VAL A 145 5.56 8.43 22.20
N GLN A 146 5.62 7.17 22.59
CA GLN A 146 6.85 6.43 22.90
C GLN A 146 7.47 5.76 21.67
N GLY A 147 6.84 5.91 20.48
CA GLY A 147 7.29 5.31 19.22
C GLY A 147 6.82 3.88 19.00
N GLU A 148 5.89 3.38 19.80
CA GLU A 148 5.24 2.08 19.62
C GLU A 148 4.02 2.23 18.71
N PHE A 149 4.27 2.24 17.40
CA PHE A 149 3.21 2.35 16.39
C PHE A 149 2.43 1.02 16.27
N ASP A 150 1.17 1.13 15.85
CA ASP A 150 0.25 0.01 15.59
C ASP A 150 0.06 -0.92 16.81
N SER A 151 0.18 -0.39 18.05
CA SER A 151 0.12 -1.14 19.32
C SER A 151 -1.20 -0.98 20.06
N GLY A 152 -2.08 -0.07 19.64
CA GLY A 152 -3.37 0.19 20.29
C GLY A 152 -4.34 -0.99 20.20
N GLU A 153 -5.35 -0.98 21.06
CA GLU A 153 -6.39 -1.99 21.05
C GLU A 153 -7.27 -1.90 19.80
N ILE A 154 -7.67 -3.06 19.26
CA ILE A 154 -8.55 -3.17 18.12
C ILE A 154 -10.00 -2.93 18.57
N VAL A 155 -10.65 -1.96 17.94
CA VAL A 155 -12.05 -1.59 18.13
C VAL A 155 -12.97 -2.45 17.25
N PHE A 156 -12.56 -2.63 16.01
CA PHE A 156 -13.30 -3.39 15.02
C PHE A 156 -12.34 -3.97 13.99
N ALA A 157 -12.51 -5.22 13.63
CA ALA A 157 -11.68 -5.92 12.65
C ALA A 157 -12.47 -6.88 11.79
N ARG A 158 -12.02 -7.10 10.57
CA ARG A 158 -12.53 -8.10 9.65
C ARG A 158 -11.44 -8.62 8.75
N GLU A 159 -11.28 -9.93 8.67
CA GLU A 159 -10.41 -10.59 7.69
C GLU A 159 -11.18 -10.90 6.41
N PHE A 160 -10.45 -10.96 5.29
CA PHE A 160 -10.96 -11.38 3.98
C PHE A 160 -9.83 -12.08 3.19
N SER A 161 -10.19 -12.68 2.06
CA SER A 161 -9.20 -13.30 1.16
C SER A 161 -9.13 -12.55 -0.15
N TYR A 162 -7.91 -12.24 -0.61
CA TYR A 162 -7.70 -11.73 -1.96
C TYR A 162 -8.07 -12.81 -2.99
N PRO A 163 -8.68 -12.42 -4.14
CA PRO A 163 -9.02 -13.35 -5.20
C PRO A 163 -7.81 -14.14 -5.72
N ASP A 164 -8.02 -15.39 -6.12
CA ASP A 164 -6.94 -16.22 -6.71
C ASP A 164 -6.38 -15.63 -8.00
N THR A 165 -7.15 -14.78 -8.67
CA THR A 165 -6.76 -14.04 -9.87
C THR A 165 -5.87 -12.83 -9.59
N ALA A 166 -5.79 -12.37 -8.33
CA ALA A 166 -4.94 -11.24 -7.96
C ALA A 166 -3.46 -11.65 -8.04
N ARG A 167 -2.67 -10.95 -8.85
CA ARG A 167 -1.27 -11.29 -9.13
C ARG A 167 -0.29 -10.15 -8.89
N ILE A 168 -0.75 -8.92 -9.04
CA ILE A 168 0.06 -7.70 -8.96
C ILE A 168 -0.51 -6.75 -7.89
N PRO A 169 0.26 -5.78 -7.39
CA PRO A 169 -0.22 -4.86 -6.36
C PRO A 169 -1.52 -4.13 -6.73
N ARG A 170 -1.73 -3.80 -7.99
CA ARG A 170 -2.99 -3.20 -8.46
C ARG A 170 -4.20 -4.06 -8.14
N ASP A 171 -4.09 -5.37 -8.38
CA ASP A 171 -5.20 -6.30 -8.10
C ASP A 171 -5.53 -6.34 -6.59
N TYR A 172 -4.48 -6.30 -5.75
CA TYR A 172 -4.63 -6.26 -4.30
C TYR A 172 -5.26 -4.93 -3.86
N PHE A 173 -4.80 -3.79 -4.40
CA PHE A 173 -5.41 -2.48 -4.13
C PHE A 173 -6.89 -2.45 -4.48
N ASP A 174 -7.25 -2.92 -5.68
CA ASP A 174 -8.63 -2.86 -6.16
C ASP A 174 -9.55 -3.79 -5.34
N ALA A 175 -9.05 -4.95 -4.93
CA ALA A 175 -9.78 -5.86 -4.05
C ALA A 175 -9.90 -5.31 -2.63
N ALA A 176 -8.80 -4.83 -2.04
CA ALA A 176 -8.78 -4.22 -0.71
C ALA A 176 -9.72 -3.03 -0.62
N HIS A 177 -9.69 -2.12 -1.58
CA HIS A 177 -10.54 -0.94 -1.57
C HIS A 177 -12.04 -1.27 -1.44
N LYS A 178 -12.51 -2.32 -2.11
CA LYS A 178 -13.90 -2.78 -2.00
C LYS A 178 -14.23 -3.25 -0.57
N GLU A 179 -13.33 -4.02 0.01
CA GLU A 179 -13.48 -4.54 1.38
C GLU A 179 -13.39 -3.42 2.42
N GLU A 180 -12.47 -2.47 2.23
CA GLU A 180 -12.29 -1.31 3.09
C GLU A 180 -13.55 -0.42 3.13
N VAL A 181 -14.13 -0.12 1.98
CA VAL A 181 -15.38 0.66 1.90
C VAL A 181 -16.54 -0.07 2.59
N ALA A 182 -16.67 -1.39 2.35
CA ALA A 182 -17.72 -2.18 2.99
C ALA A 182 -17.51 -2.28 4.51
N PHE A 183 -16.28 -2.43 4.96
CA PHE A 183 -15.90 -2.47 6.36
C PHE A 183 -16.20 -1.16 7.11
N LEU A 184 -15.80 -0.03 6.54
CA LEU A 184 -16.04 1.30 7.12
C LEU A 184 -17.53 1.62 7.19
N ARG A 185 -18.31 1.20 6.19
CA ARG A 185 -19.77 1.32 6.20
C ARG A 185 -20.37 0.51 7.34
N GLU A 186 -19.98 -0.75 7.49
CA GLU A 186 -20.43 -1.63 8.57
C GLU A 186 -20.06 -1.06 9.96
N PHE A 187 -18.84 -0.54 10.11
CA PHE A 187 -18.43 0.14 11.34
C PHE A 187 -19.34 1.28 11.71
N MET A 188 -19.69 2.15 10.76
CA MET A 188 -20.61 3.27 11.00
C MET A 188 -22.03 2.80 11.30
N ASP A 189 -22.53 1.80 10.58
CA ASP A 189 -23.86 1.23 10.85
C ASP A 189 -23.98 0.71 12.29
N ARG A 190 -22.94 0.02 12.76
CA ARG A 190 -22.87 -0.47 14.14
C ARG A 190 -22.77 0.67 15.16
N ALA A 191 -21.96 1.70 14.86
CA ALA A 191 -21.81 2.88 15.71
C ALA A 191 -23.15 3.65 15.85
N GLU A 192 -23.85 3.88 14.76
CA GLU A 192 -25.15 4.57 14.72
C GLU A 192 -26.25 3.80 15.47
N ASN A 193 -26.23 2.47 15.35
CA ASN A 193 -27.14 1.58 16.09
C ASN A 193 -26.81 1.44 17.58
N GLY A 194 -25.79 2.15 18.07
CA GLY A 194 -25.42 2.18 19.49
C GLY A 194 -24.76 0.89 19.99
N GLN A 195 -24.16 0.11 19.08
CA GLN A 195 -23.40 -1.07 19.46
C GLN A 195 -22.28 -0.70 20.42
N ASP A 196 -22.06 -1.53 21.43
CA ASP A 196 -20.91 -1.42 22.33
C ASP A 196 -19.72 -2.18 21.73
N PHE A 197 -18.67 -1.43 21.34
CA PHE A 197 -17.45 -2.03 20.81
C PHE A 197 -16.55 -2.51 21.96
N THR A 198 -16.22 -3.80 21.94
CA THR A 198 -15.27 -4.38 22.89
C THR A 198 -13.85 -4.19 22.35
N LEU A 199 -12.99 -3.57 23.14
CA LEU A 199 -11.58 -3.40 22.80
C LEU A 199 -10.84 -4.72 22.98
N SER A 200 -10.01 -5.08 22.01
CA SER A 200 -9.22 -6.30 22.03
C SER A 200 -7.74 -5.99 21.85
N PRO A 201 -6.85 -6.52 22.68
CA PRO A 201 -5.43 -6.29 22.53
C PRO A 201 -4.91 -6.94 21.25
N VAL A 202 -3.89 -6.32 20.64
CA VAL A 202 -3.18 -6.91 19.52
C VAL A 202 -2.34 -8.09 20.02
N PRO A 203 -2.40 -9.28 19.39
CA PRO A 203 -1.63 -10.44 19.84
C PRO A 203 -0.15 -10.32 19.41
N GLU A 204 0.63 -9.56 20.18
CA GLU A 204 2.01 -9.17 19.89
C GLU A 204 2.96 -10.33 19.60
N GLN A 205 2.72 -11.51 20.15
CA GLN A 205 3.50 -12.73 19.88
C GLN A 205 3.51 -13.14 18.40
N TYR A 206 2.60 -12.62 17.60
CA TYR A 206 2.52 -12.87 16.15
C TYR A 206 3.00 -11.67 15.33
N SER A 207 3.57 -10.65 15.96
CA SER A 207 4.02 -9.44 15.29
C SER A 207 5.13 -9.74 14.29
N MET A 208 4.96 -9.22 13.07
CA MET A 208 5.97 -9.25 12.01
C MET A 208 6.05 -7.87 11.37
N TYR A 209 7.26 -7.35 11.30
CA TYR A 209 7.54 -6.08 10.66
C TYR A 209 8.14 -6.29 9.28
N PHE A 210 7.61 -5.57 8.28
CA PHE A 210 8.12 -5.53 6.93
C PHE A 210 8.50 -4.10 6.57
N PRO A 211 9.75 -3.85 6.13
CA PRO A 211 10.20 -2.51 5.82
C PRO A 211 9.49 -1.94 4.59
N ARG A 212 9.42 -0.63 4.50
CA ARG A 212 9.01 0.06 3.27
C ARG A 212 10.00 -0.26 2.16
N LEU A 213 9.50 -0.33 0.92
CA LEU A 213 10.30 -0.61 -0.26
C LEU A 213 10.34 0.61 -1.19
N ASN A 214 11.46 0.74 -1.89
CA ASN A 214 11.63 1.65 -3.02
C ASN A 214 11.85 0.83 -4.28
N THR A 215 10.89 0.83 -5.19
CA THR A 215 10.90 -0.01 -6.40
C THR A 215 12.17 0.20 -7.24
N VAL A 216 12.60 1.44 -7.43
CA VAL A 216 13.76 1.75 -8.28
C VAL A 216 15.07 1.24 -7.67
N ARG A 217 15.19 1.26 -6.35
CA ARG A 217 16.39 0.85 -5.63
C ARG A 217 16.41 -0.64 -5.30
N GLN A 218 15.24 -1.25 -5.06
CA GLN A 218 15.14 -2.61 -4.52
C GLN A 218 14.51 -3.61 -5.48
N GLY A 219 13.86 -3.16 -6.55
CA GLY A 219 13.18 -4.04 -7.51
C GLY A 219 14.12 -4.72 -8.53
N TRP A 220 15.34 -5.08 -8.16
CA TRP A 220 16.32 -5.71 -9.07
C TRP A 220 16.16 -7.22 -9.12
N ILE A 221 15.98 -7.78 -10.33
CA ILE A 221 15.69 -9.19 -10.58
C ILE A 221 16.96 -10.03 -10.41
N ASN A 222 16.93 -11.02 -9.54
CA ASN A 222 18.01 -12.01 -9.45
C ASN A 222 17.66 -13.24 -10.30
N TRP A 223 18.29 -13.34 -11.46
CA TRP A 223 18.04 -14.41 -12.43
C TRP A 223 18.47 -15.82 -11.97
N SER A 224 19.10 -15.95 -10.79
CA SER A 224 19.42 -17.24 -10.19
C SER A 224 18.26 -17.87 -9.40
N TRP A 225 17.15 -17.15 -9.22
CA TRP A 225 15.98 -17.67 -8.52
C TRP A 225 15.19 -18.67 -9.35
N SER A 226 14.32 -19.44 -8.67
CA SER A 226 13.37 -20.32 -9.36
C SER A 226 12.45 -19.53 -10.28
N THR A 227 11.92 -20.19 -11.32
CA THR A 227 10.97 -19.55 -12.26
C THR A 227 9.78 -18.93 -11.54
N LEU A 228 9.26 -19.61 -10.52
CA LEU A 228 8.15 -19.12 -9.73
C LEU A 228 8.52 -17.90 -8.87
N ASP A 229 9.72 -17.91 -8.25
CA ASP A 229 10.16 -16.77 -7.44
C ASP A 229 10.46 -15.54 -8.30
N LEU A 230 10.97 -15.75 -9.53
CA LEU A 230 11.12 -14.69 -10.53
C LEU A 230 9.76 -14.07 -10.89
N GLU A 231 8.76 -14.89 -11.18
CA GLU A 231 7.40 -14.42 -11.49
C GLU A 231 6.81 -13.64 -10.33
N LEU A 232 6.89 -14.16 -9.10
CA LEU A 232 6.39 -13.50 -7.90
C LEU A 232 7.07 -12.15 -7.67
N PHE A 233 8.39 -12.11 -7.81
CA PHE A 233 9.16 -10.90 -7.60
C PHE A 233 8.80 -9.83 -8.63
N ILE A 234 8.77 -10.17 -9.91
CA ILE A 234 8.45 -9.21 -10.96
C ILE A 234 7.02 -8.70 -10.80
N ASN A 235 6.06 -9.58 -10.54
CA ASN A 235 4.68 -9.21 -10.29
C ASN A 235 4.51 -8.37 -9.01
N ALA A 236 5.32 -8.58 -7.97
CA ALA A 236 5.26 -7.78 -6.74
C ALA A 236 5.70 -6.32 -6.92
N PHE A 237 6.42 -6.00 -7.99
CA PHE A 237 6.83 -4.66 -8.38
C PHE A 237 6.12 -4.13 -9.63
N ASP A 238 5.10 -4.83 -10.12
CA ASP A 238 4.26 -4.41 -11.26
C ASP A 238 3.30 -3.28 -10.87
N ASP A 239 2.33 -2.95 -11.71
CA ASP A 239 1.39 -1.85 -11.50
C ASP A 239 0.81 -1.80 -10.08
N PRO A 240 0.80 -0.62 -9.45
CA PRO A 240 1.07 0.73 -9.95
C PRO A 240 2.54 1.18 -9.90
N TYR A 241 3.45 0.28 -9.59
CA TYR A 241 4.88 0.59 -9.50
C TYR A 241 5.56 0.60 -10.87
N ALA A 242 6.82 0.99 -10.89
CA ALA A 242 7.56 1.17 -12.13
C ALA A 242 7.90 -0.12 -12.88
N GLY A 243 7.80 -1.28 -12.22
CA GLY A 243 8.24 -2.58 -12.74
C GLY A 243 9.57 -3.04 -12.11
N ALA A 244 9.83 -4.35 -12.14
CA ALA A 244 11.08 -4.91 -11.66
C ALA A 244 12.21 -4.69 -12.66
N SER A 245 13.40 -4.29 -12.17
CA SER A 245 14.53 -3.84 -12.98
C SER A 245 15.49 -4.99 -13.30
N THR A 246 16.05 -4.94 -14.49
CA THR A 246 17.20 -5.73 -14.95
C THR A 246 17.96 -4.93 -16.00
N GLU A 247 19.04 -5.47 -16.57
CA GLU A 247 19.72 -4.86 -17.70
C GLU A 247 19.52 -5.70 -18.95
N LEU A 248 19.45 -5.04 -20.11
CA LEU A 248 19.45 -5.62 -21.44
C LEU A 248 20.50 -4.87 -22.25
N ASP A 249 21.53 -5.58 -22.73
CA ASP A 249 22.67 -4.99 -23.45
C ASP A 249 23.31 -3.79 -22.72
N GLY A 250 23.38 -3.85 -21.37
CA GLY A 250 23.94 -2.82 -20.51
C GLY A 250 23.02 -1.61 -20.25
N GLN A 251 21.77 -1.65 -20.74
CA GLN A 251 20.76 -0.63 -20.48
C GLN A 251 19.75 -1.13 -19.45
N VAL A 252 19.37 -0.27 -18.52
CA VAL A 252 18.34 -0.60 -17.52
C VAL A 252 16.99 -0.71 -18.20
N VAL A 253 16.33 -1.85 -18.01
CA VAL A 253 14.94 -2.08 -18.44
C VAL A 253 14.10 -2.57 -17.27
N ARG A 254 12.78 -2.42 -17.38
CA ARG A 254 11.84 -2.89 -16.36
C ARG A 254 10.85 -3.86 -16.97
N LEU A 255 10.64 -4.97 -16.26
CA LEU A 255 9.74 -6.03 -16.70
C LEU A 255 8.40 -5.93 -15.96
N LYS A 256 7.32 -6.12 -16.71
CA LYS A 256 5.94 -6.17 -16.23
C LYS A 256 5.13 -7.25 -16.94
N ARG A 257 3.97 -7.57 -16.39
CA ARG A 257 3.01 -8.54 -16.96
C ARG A 257 3.65 -9.90 -17.22
N VAL A 258 4.34 -10.41 -16.20
CA VAL A 258 5.08 -11.66 -16.31
C VAL A 258 4.24 -12.84 -15.85
N ARG A 259 4.37 -13.95 -16.58
CA ARG A 259 3.84 -15.26 -16.18
C ARG A 259 4.84 -16.36 -16.47
N THR A 260 4.73 -17.48 -15.78
CA THR A 260 5.54 -18.67 -16.01
C THR A 260 4.98 -19.50 -17.17
N GLU A 261 5.89 -20.15 -17.90
CA GLU A 261 5.61 -21.19 -18.89
C GLU A 261 6.57 -22.36 -18.66
N THR A 262 6.06 -23.57 -18.49
CA THR A 262 6.86 -24.74 -18.11
C THR A 262 7.10 -25.72 -19.25
N LEU A 263 6.47 -25.55 -20.41
CA LEU A 263 6.56 -26.51 -21.54
C LEU A 263 7.95 -26.56 -22.16
N ASP A 264 8.68 -25.44 -22.16
CA ASP A 264 9.98 -25.33 -22.87
C ASP A 264 11.21 -25.61 -21.99
N GLY A 265 11.02 -25.88 -20.71
CA GLY A 265 12.15 -26.07 -19.77
C GLY A 265 12.34 -27.51 -19.32
N PRO A 266 13.26 -27.78 -18.38
CA PRO A 266 14.16 -26.84 -17.70
C PRO A 266 15.32 -26.36 -18.57
N PHE A 267 15.89 -25.22 -18.24
CA PHE A 267 17.09 -24.69 -18.90
C PHE A 267 18.30 -24.78 -17.98
N HIS A 268 19.48 -24.93 -18.59
CA HIS A 268 20.72 -24.88 -17.83
C HIS A 268 20.93 -23.50 -17.18
N PRO A 269 21.49 -23.39 -15.96
CA PRO A 269 21.66 -22.10 -15.27
C PRO A 269 22.39 -21.02 -16.10
N PHE A 270 23.31 -21.41 -16.97
CA PHE A 270 23.99 -20.49 -17.89
C PHE A 270 23.03 -19.82 -18.89
N MET A 271 21.86 -20.41 -19.14
CA MET A 271 20.87 -19.88 -20.09
C MET A 271 19.90 -18.88 -19.46
N THR A 272 19.91 -18.72 -18.15
CA THR A 272 18.95 -17.82 -17.47
C THR A 272 19.03 -16.39 -18.03
N GLY A 273 17.86 -15.79 -18.23
CA GLY A 273 17.71 -14.47 -18.84
C GLY A 273 17.85 -14.44 -20.37
N LEU A 274 18.30 -15.54 -21.03
CA LEU A 274 18.40 -15.60 -22.49
C LEU A 274 17.01 -15.51 -23.14
N VAL A 275 16.80 -14.53 -23.99
CA VAL A 275 15.61 -14.42 -24.84
C VAL A 275 15.76 -15.43 -25.99
N TYR A 276 15.00 -16.51 -25.94
CA TYR A 276 15.10 -17.60 -26.93
C TYR A 276 13.92 -17.62 -27.91
N ARG A 277 12.83 -16.88 -27.61
CA ARG A 277 11.66 -16.77 -28.48
C ARG A 277 10.96 -15.41 -28.25
N VAL A 278 10.50 -14.81 -29.32
CA VAL A 278 9.63 -13.62 -29.31
C VAL A 278 8.47 -13.88 -30.27
N ASN A 279 7.24 -13.63 -29.81
CA ASN A 279 6.03 -13.75 -30.63
C ASN A 279 4.93 -12.81 -30.09
N SER A 280 3.72 -12.91 -30.66
CA SER A 280 2.57 -12.07 -30.25
C SER A 280 2.12 -12.26 -28.80
N THR A 281 2.56 -13.35 -28.13
CA THR A 281 2.24 -13.63 -26.73
C THR A 281 3.19 -12.89 -25.77
N GLY A 282 4.42 -12.59 -26.20
CA GLY A 282 5.43 -11.89 -25.43
C GLY A 282 6.85 -12.32 -25.73
N VAL A 283 7.75 -11.89 -24.86
CA VAL A 283 9.19 -12.20 -24.86
C VAL A 283 9.44 -13.37 -23.92
N TYR A 284 9.97 -14.48 -24.43
CA TYR A 284 10.27 -15.69 -23.67
C TYR A 284 11.73 -15.69 -23.22
N ALA A 285 11.94 -15.56 -21.94
CA ALA A 285 13.25 -15.62 -21.30
C ALA A 285 13.44 -16.95 -20.55
N ALA A 286 14.57 -17.60 -20.77
CA ALA A 286 14.91 -18.85 -20.09
C ALA A 286 15.09 -18.64 -18.59
N SER A 287 14.61 -19.59 -17.78
CA SER A 287 14.79 -19.65 -16.32
C SER A 287 15.00 -21.11 -15.88
N LEU A 288 15.32 -21.36 -14.60
CA LEU A 288 15.77 -22.68 -14.14
C LEU A 288 14.75 -23.81 -14.38
N GLN A 289 13.47 -23.59 -14.09
CA GLN A 289 12.43 -24.63 -14.19
C GLN A 289 11.43 -24.39 -15.34
N GLY A 290 11.77 -23.53 -16.29
CA GLY A 290 10.90 -23.18 -17.41
C GLY A 290 11.23 -21.81 -17.96
N SER A 291 10.24 -21.07 -18.39
CA SER A 291 10.43 -19.75 -18.99
C SER A 291 9.60 -18.71 -18.27
N LEU A 292 10.08 -17.49 -18.28
CA LEU A 292 9.24 -16.33 -18.07
C LEU A 292 8.73 -15.82 -19.42
N VAL A 293 7.42 -15.60 -19.50
CA VAL A 293 6.80 -14.89 -20.63
C VAL A 293 6.57 -13.47 -20.16
N VAL A 294 7.34 -12.54 -20.70
CA VAL A 294 7.31 -11.12 -20.36
C VAL A 294 6.38 -10.42 -21.35
N GLY A 295 5.30 -9.86 -20.84
CA GLY A 295 4.29 -9.17 -21.63
C GLY A 295 4.59 -7.69 -21.89
N CYS A 296 5.50 -7.09 -21.10
CA CYS A 296 5.88 -5.69 -21.26
C CYS A 296 7.30 -5.45 -20.77
N VAL A 297 8.12 -4.83 -21.61
CA VAL A 297 9.47 -4.37 -21.31
C VAL A 297 9.50 -2.84 -21.47
N LEU A 298 9.81 -2.13 -20.40
CA LEU A 298 9.91 -0.68 -20.38
C LEU A 298 11.38 -0.27 -20.33
N ASP A 299 11.74 0.82 -20.99
CA ASP A 299 13.04 1.46 -20.81
C ASP A 299 13.13 2.22 -19.47
N GLU A 300 14.25 2.85 -19.19
CA GLU A 300 14.45 3.64 -17.97
C GLU A 300 13.51 4.85 -17.83
N HIS A 301 12.96 5.34 -18.93
CA HIS A 301 12.01 6.46 -19.00
C HIS A 301 10.55 6.00 -18.95
N GLY A 302 10.30 4.67 -18.95
CA GLY A 302 8.97 4.08 -18.91
C GLY A 302 8.30 3.92 -20.27
N ALA A 303 9.03 4.09 -21.38
CA ALA A 303 8.52 3.80 -22.72
C ALA A 303 8.50 2.29 -22.98
N ASP A 304 7.44 1.79 -23.58
CA ASP A 304 7.31 0.37 -23.96
C ASP A 304 8.19 0.05 -25.17
N ILE A 305 9.22 -0.76 -24.94
CA ILE A 305 10.17 -1.23 -25.94
C ILE A 305 10.01 -2.71 -26.26
N THR A 306 8.94 -3.35 -25.83
CA THR A 306 8.71 -4.81 -25.98
C THR A 306 8.90 -5.26 -27.44
N ALA A 307 8.44 -4.46 -28.41
CA ALA A 307 8.54 -4.78 -29.84
C ALA A 307 9.96 -4.73 -30.41
N THR A 308 10.92 -4.13 -29.70
CA THR A 308 12.33 -4.05 -30.13
C THR A 308 13.17 -5.21 -29.63
N ILE A 309 12.63 -6.02 -28.70
CA ILE A 309 13.35 -7.14 -28.12
C ILE A 309 13.51 -8.26 -29.16
N CYS A 310 14.75 -8.79 -29.28
CA CYS A 310 15.09 -9.82 -30.23
C CYS A 310 15.59 -11.11 -29.55
N THR A 311 15.40 -12.23 -30.23
CA THR A 311 16.02 -13.51 -29.82
C THR A 311 17.53 -13.41 -29.81
N GLY A 312 18.18 -14.03 -28.81
CA GLY A 312 19.61 -13.99 -28.60
C GLY A 312 20.05 -12.89 -27.62
N GLN A 313 19.23 -11.89 -27.36
CA GLN A 313 19.51 -10.93 -26.28
C GLN A 313 19.40 -11.61 -24.92
N ARG A 314 19.92 -10.97 -23.88
CA ARG A 314 19.91 -11.53 -22.53
C ARG A 314 19.58 -10.47 -21.49
N PHE A 315 18.57 -10.73 -20.69
CA PHE A 315 18.35 -10.04 -19.44
C PHE A 315 19.38 -10.48 -18.41
N PHE A 316 20.05 -9.53 -17.81
CA PHE A 316 21.10 -9.77 -16.83
C PHE A 316 21.10 -8.68 -15.77
N THR A 317 21.31 -9.05 -14.51
CA THR A 317 21.44 -8.08 -13.42
C THR A 317 22.85 -8.22 -12.81
N PRO A 318 23.67 -7.16 -12.87
CA PRO A 318 24.98 -7.13 -12.21
C PRO A 318 24.86 -7.37 -10.70
N MET A 319 25.84 -8.06 -10.11
CA MET A 319 25.85 -8.40 -8.69
C MET A 319 25.81 -7.16 -7.80
N GLU A 320 26.51 -6.09 -8.20
CA GLU A 320 26.54 -4.81 -7.47
C GLU A 320 25.13 -4.19 -7.33
N ARG A 321 24.25 -4.39 -8.33
CA ARG A 321 22.86 -3.96 -8.26
C ARG A 321 22.06 -4.74 -7.22
N LEU A 322 22.28 -6.07 -7.18
CA LEU A 322 21.61 -6.97 -6.23
C LEU A 322 22.05 -6.67 -4.79
N GLU A 323 23.35 -6.52 -4.57
CA GLU A 323 23.90 -6.18 -3.26
C GLU A 323 23.40 -4.83 -2.76
N ALA A 324 23.42 -3.80 -3.63
CA ALA A 324 22.88 -2.49 -3.31
C ALA A 324 21.37 -2.53 -2.98
N ALA A 325 20.61 -3.35 -3.71
CA ALA A 325 19.18 -3.51 -3.46
C ALA A 325 18.89 -4.17 -2.11
N MET A 326 19.65 -5.17 -1.72
CA MET A 326 19.49 -5.91 -0.46
C MET A 326 19.89 -5.10 0.77
N THR A 327 20.85 -4.20 0.63
CA THR A 327 21.35 -3.36 1.73
C THR A 327 20.66 -2.02 1.87
N PHE A 328 19.85 -1.63 0.86
CA PHE A 328 19.14 -0.36 0.87
C PHE A 328 17.98 -0.37 1.88
N HIS A 329 17.87 0.69 2.69
CA HIS A 329 16.77 0.92 3.62
C HIS A 329 15.97 2.16 3.18
N ALA A 330 14.77 1.93 2.67
CA ALA A 330 13.88 3.01 2.27
C ALA A 330 13.39 3.80 3.49
N GLN A 331 13.64 5.13 3.50
CA GLN A 331 13.17 6.04 4.52
C GLN A 331 12.17 7.02 3.93
N TYR A 332 11.15 7.35 4.69
CA TYR A 332 10.08 8.26 4.28
C TYR A 332 9.79 9.26 5.41
N ASP A 333 9.34 10.43 5.01
CA ASP A 333 8.79 11.45 5.91
C ASP A 333 7.49 12.03 5.34
N ALA A 334 6.98 13.10 5.96
CA ALA A 334 5.76 13.77 5.51
C ALA A 334 5.82 14.33 4.08
N LYS A 335 7.03 14.52 3.53
CA LYS A 335 7.25 15.04 2.17
C LYS A 335 7.40 13.92 1.13
N GLY A 336 7.64 12.70 1.56
CA GLY A 336 7.83 11.53 0.70
C GLY A 336 9.07 10.72 1.04
N ALA A 337 9.66 10.04 0.05
CA ALA A 337 10.89 9.29 0.24
C ALA A 337 12.07 10.22 0.54
N LYS A 338 12.87 9.90 1.55
CA LYS A 338 14.17 10.51 1.77
C LYS A 338 15.16 9.95 0.75
N THR A 339 15.89 10.83 0.10
CA THR A 339 16.92 10.49 -0.90
C THR A 339 18.21 10.09 -0.22
#